data_fd8f082f65526a1b894e65ca00c9d0ae
#
_entry.id   fd8f082f65526a1b894e65ca00c9d0ae
#
_cell.length_a   1.000
_cell.length_b   1.000
_cell.length_c   1.000
_cell.angle_alpha   90.00
_cell.angle_beta   90.00
_cell.angle_gamma   90.00
#
_symmetry.space_group_name_H-M   'P 1'
#
loop_
_entity.id
_entity.type
_entity.pdbx_description
1 polymer ?
#
loop_
_entity_poly.entity_id
_entity_poly.type
_entity_poly.pdbx_seq_one_letter_code
_entity_poly.pdbx_strand_id
1 'polypeptide(L)'
;MRYLLFLPQNYGSGDQKWPLLLFLHGAGECGDNLDLVKVHGPPKLVEQRPQDFPFVVVSPQASKVETPLVDRWEPKLLAELVDDVARRWAVDTDRLYVTGLSMGGYGTIRLAAHYPHKFAAAVPICGGGSTNYGRSLASVPMWFFHGDADLVVPVERSIEVVRAMRQAGGNPRLTVYSGVGHDSWTETYNNPELYQWLLQHKLSQRPESPGRRR
;
A
#
# COMPACT_ATOMS: atom_id res chain seq x y z
N MET A 1 1.50 7.61 -16.43
CA MET A 1 1.58 8.14 -15.06
C MET A 1 3.04 8.43 -14.74
N ARG A 2 3.37 9.61 -14.19
CA ARG A 2 4.74 9.94 -13.71
C ARG A 2 4.95 9.32 -12.33
N TYR A 3 6.18 8.89 -12.02
CA TYR A 3 6.50 8.26 -10.75
C TYR A 3 7.96 8.47 -10.36
N LEU A 4 8.25 8.38 -9.08
CA LEU A 4 9.60 8.25 -8.53
C LEU A 4 9.94 6.77 -8.42
N LEU A 5 11.19 6.43 -8.72
CA LEU A 5 11.73 5.08 -8.56
C LEU A 5 12.97 5.15 -7.66
N PHE A 6 12.96 4.37 -6.60
CA PHE A 6 14.13 4.13 -5.77
C PHE A 6 14.60 2.68 -5.94
N LEU A 7 15.90 2.50 -6.07
CA LEU A 7 16.56 1.20 -6.10
C LEU A 7 17.40 1.01 -4.84
N PRO A 8 17.40 -0.18 -4.20
CA PRO A 8 18.21 -0.44 -3.01
C PRO A 8 19.69 -0.21 -3.25
N GLN A 9 20.46 0.13 -2.21
CA GLN A 9 21.90 0.44 -2.34
C GLN A 9 22.71 -0.67 -3.04
N ASN A 10 22.36 -1.94 -2.82
CA ASN A 10 23.06 -3.07 -3.43
C ASN A 10 22.37 -3.57 -4.72
N TYR A 11 21.51 -2.75 -5.33
CA TYR A 11 20.85 -3.10 -6.57
C TYR A 11 21.90 -3.30 -7.69
N GLY A 12 21.76 -4.42 -8.43
CA GLY A 12 22.68 -4.77 -9.53
C GLY A 12 23.94 -5.52 -9.12
N SER A 13 24.15 -5.79 -7.82
CA SER A 13 25.23 -6.66 -7.36
C SER A 13 24.81 -8.14 -7.43
N GLY A 14 24.82 -8.73 -8.64
CA GLY A 14 24.44 -10.11 -8.91
C GLY A 14 23.01 -10.30 -9.42
N ASP A 15 22.52 -11.54 -9.42
CA ASP A 15 21.22 -11.94 -10.00
C ASP A 15 20.05 -11.82 -9.00
N GLN A 16 20.25 -11.10 -7.89
CA GLN A 16 19.24 -10.96 -6.86
C GLN A 16 18.02 -10.19 -7.38
N LYS A 17 16.82 -10.72 -7.12
CA LYS A 17 15.56 -10.01 -7.31
C LYS A 17 15.10 -9.37 -6.00
N TRP A 18 14.56 -8.16 -6.10
CA TRP A 18 14.19 -7.32 -4.98
C TRP A 18 12.68 -7.22 -4.80
N PRO A 19 12.18 -7.22 -3.56
CA PRO A 19 10.77 -6.94 -3.30
C PRO A 19 10.41 -5.53 -3.80
N LEU A 20 9.17 -5.35 -4.27
CA LEU A 20 8.66 -4.06 -4.70
C LEU A 20 7.65 -3.51 -3.69
N LEU A 21 7.79 -2.24 -3.33
CA LEU A 21 6.83 -1.48 -2.52
C LEU A 21 6.23 -0.35 -3.35
N LEU A 22 4.95 -0.47 -3.71
CA LEU A 22 4.16 0.60 -4.30
C LEU A 22 3.64 1.52 -3.20
N PHE A 23 3.95 2.81 -3.28
CA PHE A 23 3.46 3.83 -2.36
C PHE A 23 2.46 4.77 -3.03
N LEU A 24 1.30 4.95 -2.41
CA LEU A 24 0.23 5.84 -2.85
C LEU A 24 0.10 7.02 -1.89
N HIS A 25 0.40 8.22 -2.37
CA HIS A 25 0.34 9.45 -1.57
C HIS A 25 -1.11 9.90 -1.27
N GLY A 26 -1.25 10.88 -0.39
CA GLY A 26 -2.51 11.54 -0.05
C GLY A 26 -2.95 12.59 -1.05
N ALA A 27 -4.03 13.31 -0.72
CA ALA A 27 -4.62 14.31 -1.62
C ALA A 27 -3.73 15.54 -1.83
N GLY A 28 -2.90 15.90 -0.84
CA GLY A 28 -2.04 17.08 -0.86
C GLY A 28 -0.94 17.01 -1.91
N GLU A 29 -0.50 15.81 -2.28
CA GLU A 29 0.63 15.57 -3.18
C GLU A 29 0.21 15.37 -4.65
N CYS A 30 -1.11 15.53 -4.96
CA CYS A 30 -1.61 15.49 -6.34
C CYS A 30 -1.04 16.63 -7.17
N GLY A 31 -0.76 16.36 -8.44
CA GLY A 31 -0.33 17.38 -9.40
C GLY A 31 0.65 16.89 -10.45
N ASP A 32 1.56 17.77 -10.81
CA ASP A 32 2.59 17.58 -11.84
C ASP A 32 4.02 17.84 -11.32
N ASN A 33 4.15 18.15 -10.03
CA ASN A 33 5.45 18.29 -9.35
C ASN A 33 5.76 17.06 -8.51
N LEU A 34 6.64 16.18 -9.00
CA LEU A 34 7.04 14.94 -8.35
C LEU A 34 7.71 15.13 -6.98
N ASP A 35 8.29 16.31 -6.68
CA ASP A 35 8.88 16.56 -5.37
C ASP A 35 7.84 16.55 -4.25
N LEU A 36 6.57 16.84 -4.55
CA LEU A 36 5.49 16.72 -3.57
C LEU A 36 5.31 15.28 -3.08
N VAL A 37 5.59 14.28 -3.91
CA VAL A 37 5.47 12.86 -3.53
C VAL A 37 6.45 12.47 -2.42
N LYS A 38 7.54 13.24 -2.24
CA LYS A 38 8.57 13.02 -1.22
C LYS A 38 8.24 13.60 0.15
N VAL A 39 7.10 14.27 0.30
CA VAL A 39 6.73 14.96 1.56
C VAL A 39 6.45 13.95 2.67
N HIS A 40 5.91 12.78 2.35
CA HIS A 40 5.52 11.76 3.31
C HIS A 40 5.97 10.34 2.90
N GLY A 41 5.97 9.43 3.86
CA GLY A 41 6.06 7.97 3.67
C GLY A 41 7.39 7.47 3.08
N PRO A 42 7.37 6.31 2.42
CA PRO A 42 8.57 5.67 1.88
C PRO A 42 9.44 6.58 0.99
N PRO A 43 8.91 7.38 0.04
CA PRO A 43 9.77 8.23 -0.80
C PRO A 43 10.53 9.30 0.00
N LYS A 44 9.98 9.83 1.10
CA LYS A 44 10.72 10.69 2.04
C LYS A 44 11.83 9.93 2.75
N LEU A 45 11.52 8.74 3.22
CA LEU A 45 12.43 7.96 4.06
C LEU A 45 13.61 7.40 3.27
N VAL A 46 13.43 7.01 2.01
CA VAL A 46 14.54 6.53 1.16
C VAL A 46 15.54 7.64 0.81
N GLU A 47 15.13 8.91 0.84
CA GLU A 47 16.07 10.04 0.71
C GLU A 47 16.89 10.26 1.98
N GLN A 48 16.30 10.01 3.15
CA GLN A 48 16.94 10.25 4.45
C GLN A 48 17.82 9.10 4.91
N ARG A 49 17.38 7.86 4.66
CA ARG A 49 18.03 6.63 5.14
C ARG A 49 17.88 5.48 4.12
N PRO A 50 18.49 5.60 2.94
CA PRO A 50 18.33 4.63 1.85
C PRO A 50 18.77 3.21 2.22
N GLN A 51 19.70 3.07 3.16
CA GLN A 51 20.23 1.78 3.63
C GLN A 51 19.17 0.92 4.35
N ASP A 52 18.11 1.54 4.89
CA ASP A 52 17.07 0.84 5.64
C ASP A 52 15.99 0.20 4.73
N PHE A 53 16.05 0.49 3.42
CA PHE A 53 15.03 0.08 2.46
C PHE A 53 15.52 -0.99 1.49
N PRO A 54 15.27 -2.29 1.78
CA PRO A 54 15.62 -3.37 0.87
C PRO A 54 14.50 -3.63 -0.17
N PHE A 55 13.92 -2.56 -0.72
CA PHE A 55 12.82 -2.60 -1.68
C PHE A 55 13.15 -1.76 -2.91
N VAL A 56 12.66 -2.20 -4.07
CA VAL A 56 12.38 -1.27 -5.17
C VAL A 56 11.14 -0.48 -4.78
N VAL A 57 11.26 0.84 -4.56
CA VAL A 57 10.11 1.68 -4.18
C VAL A 57 9.60 2.44 -5.39
N VAL A 58 8.31 2.28 -5.68
CA VAL A 58 7.60 2.96 -6.78
C VAL A 58 6.57 3.90 -6.19
N SER A 59 6.71 5.19 -6.47
CA SER A 59 5.84 6.22 -5.92
C SER A 59 5.26 7.09 -7.05
N PRO A 60 4.11 6.66 -7.65
CA PRO A 60 3.44 7.43 -8.69
C PRO A 60 2.83 8.70 -8.13
N GLN A 61 2.59 9.70 -9.01
CA GLN A 61 1.84 10.90 -8.69
C GLN A 61 0.50 10.89 -9.39
N ALA A 62 -0.59 11.05 -8.59
CA ALA A 62 -1.92 11.28 -9.11
C ALA A 62 -2.04 12.72 -9.60
N SER A 63 -2.70 12.92 -10.75
CA SER A 63 -2.99 14.26 -11.27
C SER A 63 -4.08 14.97 -10.46
N LYS A 64 -4.10 16.29 -10.52
CA LYS A 64 -5.25 17.10 -10.05
C LYS A 64 -6.37 16.99 -11.09
N VAL A 65 -7.38 16.18 -10.81
CA VAL A 65 -8.55 16.00 -11.65
C VAL A 65 -9.82 16.18 -10.80
N GLU A 66 -10.94 16.47 -11.42
CA GLU A 66 -12.25 16.66 -10.75
C GLU A 66 -12.94 15.34 -10.34
N THR A 67 -12.19 14.25 -10.23
CA THR A 67 -12.73 12.99 -9.70
C THR A 67 -12.75 13.00 -8.18
N PRO A 68 -13.70 12.31 -7.52
CA PRO A 68 -13.68 12.14 -6.07
C PRO A 68 -12.32 11.63 -5.59
N LEU A 69 -11.82 12.14 -4.46
CA LEU A 69 -10.50 11.79 -3.92
C LEU A 69 -10.29 10.27 -3.77
N VAL A 70 -11.34 9.57 -3.33
CA VAL A 70 -11.31 8.13 -3.12
C VAL A 70 -11.15 7.31 -4.41
N ASP A 71 -11.43 7.91 -5.57
CA ASP A 71 -11.39 7.26 -6.88
C ASP A 71 -10.19 7.66 -7.74
N ARG A 72 -9.34 8.59 -7.29
CA ARG A 72 -8.20 9.10 -8.05
C ARG A 72 -7.13 8.05 -8.35
N TRP A 73 -6.98 7.08 -7.48
CA TRP A 73 -6.10 5.96 -7.70
C TRP A 73 -6.79 4.88 -8.53
N GLU A 74 -6.58 4.89 -9.86
CA GLU A 74 -7.17 3.91 -10.77
C GLU A 74 -6.45 2.56 -10.68
N PRO A 75 -7.13 1.48 -10.22
CA PRO A 75 -6.49 0.20 -9.95
C PRO A 75 -5.80 -0.42 -11.17
N LYS A 76 -6.41 -0.28 -12.37
CA LYS A 76 -5.85 -0.83 -13.60
C LYS A 76 -4.51 -0.17 -13.93
N LEU A 77 -4.46 1.16 -13.90
CA LEU A 77 -3.23 1.90 -14.20
C LEU A 77 -2.10 1.59 -13.21
N LEU A 78 -2.44 1.42 -11.93
CA LEU A 78 -1.47 1.04 -10.89
C LEU A 78 -0.96 -0.39 -11.10
N ALA A 79 -1.84 -1.33 -11.44
CA ALA A 79 -1.46 -2.70 -11.73
C ALA A 79 -0.53 -2.79 -12.95
N GLU A 80 -0.84 -2.05 -14.02
CA GLU A 80 -0.01 -1.95 -15.23
C GLU A 80 1.36 -1.31 -14.93
N LEU A 81 1.40 -0.27 -14.08
CA LEU A 81 2.65 0.35 -13.65
C LEU A 81 3.55 -0.66 -12.91
N VAL A 82 2.98 -1.42 -11.97
CA VAL A 82 3.74 -2.44 -11.23
C VAL A 82 4.28 -3.52 -12.20
N ASP A 83 3.48 -3.96 -13.18
CA ASP A 83 3.91 -4.93 -14.19
C ASP A 83 5.02 -4.37 -15.09
N ASP A 84 4.93 -3.10 -15.47
CA ASP A 84 5.97 -2.46 -16.30
C ASP A 84 7.29 -2.36 -15.52
N VAL A 85 7.25 -1.93 -14.27
CA VAL A 85 8.44 -1.88 -13.41
C VAL A 85 9.02 -3.27 -13.19
N ALA A 86 8.18 -4.28 -12.93
CA ALA A 86 8.65 -5.65 -12.70
C ALA A 86 9.30 -6.29 -13.93
N ARG A 87 8.92 -5.87 -15.17
CA ARG A 87 9.56 -6.31 -16.40
C ARG A 87 10.90 -5.64 -16.65
N ARG A 88 11.05 -4.38 -16.22
CA ARG A 88 12.22 -3.53 -16.55
C ARG A 88 13.33 -3.62 -15.51
N TRP A 89 13.00 -4.02 -14.29
CA TRP A 89 13.90 -4.03 -13.16
C TRP A 89 13.92 -5.41 -12.49
N ALA A 90 14.99 -5.73 -11.76
CA ALA A 90 15.15 -7.01 -11.06
C ALA A 90 14.19 -7.13 -9.86
N VAL A 91 12.88 -7.20 -10.12
CA VAL A 91 11.81 -7.30 -9.12
C VAL A 91 11.45 -8.77 -8.87
N ASP A 92 11.31 -9.12 -7.60
CA ASP A 92 10.72 -10.39 -7.17
C ASP A 92 9.19 -10.29 -7.19
N THR A 93 8.57 -10.87 -8.20
CA THR A 93 7.11 -10.83 -8.37
C THR A 93 6.33 -11.63 -7.33
N ASP A 94 7.00 -12.44 -6.51
CA ASP A 94 6.42 -13.11 -5.35
C ASP A 94 6.32 -12.17 -4.12
N ARG A 95 7.02 -11.03 -4.15
CA ARG A 95 7.08 -10.04 -3.07
C ARG A 95 6.72 -8.64 -3.55
N LEU A 96 5.49 -8.49 -4.05
CA LEU A 96 4.90 -7.20 -4.40
C LEU A 96 4.03 -6.70 -3.26
N TYR A 97 4.26 -5.49 -2.80
CA TYR A 97 3.53 -4.87 -1.70
C TYR A 97 2.95 -3.53 -2.11
N VAL A 98 1.85 -3.13 -1.46
CA VAL A 98 1.25 -1.81 -1.65
C VAL A 98 0.92 -1.16 -0.31
N THR A 99 1.21 0.13 -0.20
CA THR A 99 0.87 0.96 0.94
C THR A 99 0.45 2.35 0.49
N GLY A 100 -0.28 3.05 1.32
CA GLY A 100 -0.66 4.44 1.04
C GLY A 100 -1.40 5.08 2.21
N LEU A 101 -1.40 6.40 2.23
CA LEU A 101 -1.99 7.21 3.29
C LEU A 101 -3.22 7.99 2.81
N SER A 102 -4.26 8.15 3.64
CA SER A 102 -5.44 8.95 3.35
C SER A 102 -6.08 8.53 2.01
N MET A 103 -6.13 9.41 1.02
CA MET A 103 -6.51 9.07 -0.36
C MET A 103 -5.76 7.82 -0.89
N GLY A 104 -4.46 7.71 -0.61
CA GLY A 104 -3.64 6.54 -0.94
C GLY A 104 -4.02 5.30 -0.12
N GLY A 105 -4.52 5.47 1.10
CA GLY A 105 -5.09 4.40 1.91
C GLY A 105 -6.34 3.78 1.26
N TYR A 106 -7.25 4.62 0.75
CA TYR A 106 -8.38 4.18 -0.09
C TYR A 106 -7.88 3.48 -1.36
N GLY A 107 -6.89 4.07 -2.05
CA GLY A 107 -6.26 3.49 -3.23
C GLY A 107 -5.66 2.12 -2.96
N THR A 108 -5.01 1.94 -1.83
CA THR A 108 -4.41 0.66 -1.39
C THR A 108 -5.48 -0.42 -1.23
N ILE A 109 -6.58 -0.12 -0.52
CA ILE A 109 -7.70 -1.05 -0.32
C ILE A 109 -8.34 -1.40 -1.66
N ARG A 110 -8.63 -0.39 -2.49
CA ARG A 110 -9.26 -0.57 -3.79
C ARG A 110 -8.40 -1.39 -4.74
N LEU A 111 -7.10 -1.10 -4.83
CA LEU A 111 -6.16 -1.84 -5.67
C LEU A 111 -6.04 -3.31 -5.23
N ALA A 112 -5.87 -3.56 -3.94
CA ALA A 112 -5.81 -4.91 -3.39
C ALA A 112 -7.12 -5.70 -3.63
N ALA A 113 -8.28 -5.03 -3.58
CA ALA A 113 -9.59 -5.66 -3.82
C ALA A 113 -9.80 -6.04 -5.29
N HIS A 114 -9.32 -5.22 -6.23
CA HIS A 114 -9.43 -5.48 -7.68
C HIS A 114 -8.39 -6.49 -8.18
N TYR A 115 -7.23 -6.53 -7.53
CA TYR A 115 -6.12 -7.43 -7.89
C TYR A 115 -5.64 -8.25 -6.68
N PRO A 116 -6.53 -9.06 -6.06
CA PRO A 116 -6.21 -9.76 -4.80
C PRO A 116 -5.09 -10.78 -4.94
N HIS A 117 -4.76 -11.23 -6.15
CA HIS A 117 -3.69 -12.18 -6.42
C HIS A 117 -2.36 -11.52 -6.83
N LYS A 118 -2.29 -10.19 -6.83
CA LYS A 118 -1.11 -9.46 -7.27
C LYS A 118 -0.14 -9.11 -6.14
N PHE A 119 -0.67 -8.72 -4.98
CA PHE A 119 0.14 -8.24 -3.87
C PHE A 119 0.27 -9.27 -2.76
N ALA A 120 1.50 -9.51 -2.30
CA ALA A 120 1.77 -10.41 -1.19
C ALA A 120 1.21 -9.86 0.14
N ALA A 121 1.23 -8.55 0.32
CA ALA A 121 0.59 -7.85 1.44
C ALA A 121 0.23 -6.41 1.08
N ALA A 122 -0.68 -5.81 1.85
CA ALA A 122 -1.12 -4.42 1.69
C ALA A 122 -1.25 -3.70 3.03
N VAL A 123 -0.86 -2.41 3.06
CA VAL A 123 -0.86 -1.58 4.27
C VAL A 123 -1.58 -0.26 4.00
N PRO A 124 -2.89 -0.18 4.17
CA PRO A 124 -3.63 1.07 4.11
C PRO A 124 -3.52 1.84 5.45
N ILE A 125 -3.26 3.15 5.36
CA ILE A 125 -3.14 4.04 6.52
C ILE A 125 -4.18 5.16 6.40
N CYS A 126 -4.94 5.43 7.49
CA CYS A 126 -6.01 6.42 7.61
C CYS A 126 -6.92 6.49 6.36
N GLY A 127 -7.28 5.32 5.85
CA GLY A 127 -8.12 5.19 4.67
C GLY A 127 -9.42 4.44 4.95
N GLY A 128 -10.14 4.11 3.89
CA GLY A 128 -11.36 3.34 3.94
C GLY A 128 -11.68 2.70 2.60
N GLY A 129 -12.79 2.01 2.51
CA GLY A 129 -13.22 1.33 1.29
C GLY A 129 -14.64 0.79 1.38
N SER A 130 -15.12 0.21 0.28
CA SER A 130 -16.40 -0.48 0.29
C SER A 130 -16.33 -1.78 1.10
N THR A 131 -17.32 -2.02 1.94
CA THR A 131 -17.49 -3.29 2.66
C THR A 131 -17.71 -4.48 1.72
N ASN A 132 -18.18 -4.22 0.49
CA ASN A 132 -18.32 -5.23 -0.56
C ASN A 132 -16.97 -5.87 -0.96
N TYR A 133 -15.85 -5.21 -0.66
CA TYR A 133 -14.51 -5.76 -0.90
C TYR A 133 -14.11 -6.87 0.09
N GLY A 134 -14.87 -7.08 1.17
CA GLY A 134 -14.53 -8.03 2.22
C GLY A 134 -14.15 -9.42 1.70
N ARG A 135 -14.93 -9.97 0.75
CA ARG A 135 -14.66 -11.29 0.16
C ARG A 135 -13.37 -11.33 -0.68
N SER A 136 -13.15 -10.34 -1.54
CA SER A 136 -11.95 -10.30 -2.39
C SER A 136 -10.68 -10.05 -1.58
N LEU A 137 -10.78 -9.27 -0.49
CA LEU A 137 -9.67 -8.97 0.41
C LEU A 137 -9.38 -10.07 1.44
N ALA A 138 -10.32 -11.01 1.68
CA ALA A 138 -10.21 -12.00 2.75
C ALA A 138 -8.92 -12.84 2.69
N SER A 139 -8.39 -13.10 1.48
CA SER A 139 -7.14 -13.84 1.29
C SER A 139 -5.89 -12.94 1.26
N VAL A 140 -6.03 -11.61 1.27
CA VAL A 140 -4.90 -10.69 1.21
C VAL A 140 -4.41 -10.40 2.63
N PRO A 141 -3.14 -10.66 2.97
CA PRO A 141 -2.55 -10.17 4.22
C PRO A 141 -2.62 -8.64 4.25
N MET A 142 -3.35 -8.09 5.23
CA MET A 142 -3.50 -6.64 5.36
C MET A 142 -3.23 -6.19 6.80
N TRP A 143 -2.53 -5.09 6.93
CA TRP A 143 -2.33 -4.40 8.19
C TRP A 143 -2.77 -2.95 8.09
N PHE A 144 -3.90 -2.64 8.70
CA PHE A 144 -4.49 -1.30 8.74
C PHE A 144 -3.91 -0.50 9.89
N PHE A 145 -3.72 0.80 9.66
CA PHE A 145 -3.31 1.77 10.68
C PHE A 145 -4.22 2.99 10.63
N HIS A 146 -4.63 3.51 11.80
CA HIS A 146 -5.51 4.68 11.88
C HIS A 146 -5.36 5.37 13.25
N GLY A 147 -5.59 6.68 13.31
CA GLY A 147 -5.74 7.41 14.55
C GLY A 147 -7.20 7.46 15.00
N ASP A 148 -7.50 7.29 16.30
CA ASP A 148 -8.88 7.32 16.80
C ASP A 148 -9.45 8.75 16.93
N ALA A 149 -8.59 9.78 16.88
CA ALA A 149 -8.98 11.19 16.86
C ALA A 149 -8.95 11.81 15.45
N ASP A 150 -9.00 10.99 14.38
CA ASP A 150 -9.00 11.45 13.00
C ASP A 150 -10.34 12.09 12.63
N LEU A 151 -10.34 13.42 12.45
CA LEU A 151 -11.51 14.21 12.06
C LEU A 151 -11.65 14.39 10.54
N VAL A 152 -10.69 13.95 9.74
CA VAL A 152 -10.71 14.02 8.26
C VAL A 152 -11.28 12.75 7.67
N VAL A 153 -10.75 11.60 8.10
CA VAL A 153 -11.26 10.27 7.76
C VAL A 153 -11.54 9.54 9.08
N PRO A 154 -12.81 9.41 9.49
CA PRO A 154 -13.14 8.70 10.72
C PRO A 154 -12.59 7.28 10.75
N VAL A 155 -12.05 6.84 11.90
CA VAL A 155 -11.44 5.51 12.10
C VAL A 155 -12.39 4.36 11.73
N GLU A 156 -13.70 4.60 11.83
CA GLU A 156 -14.77 3.68 11.44
C GLU A 156 -14.62 3.20 10.00
N ARG A 157 -14.07 4.04 9.10
CA ARG A 157 -13.85 3.67 7.69
C ARG A 157 -12.89 2.51 7.52
N SER A 158 -11.84 2.45 8.34
CA SER A 158 -10.93 1.28 8.39
C SER A 158 -11.59 0.10 9.11
N ILE A 159 -12.26 0.36 10.24
CA ILE A 159 -12.92 -0.68 11.05
C ILE A 159 -13.98 -1.43 10.24
N GLU A 160 -14.78 -0.72 9.42
CA GLU A 160 -15.81 -1.32 8.56
C GLU A 160 -15.21 -2.32 7.56
N VAL A 161 -14.11 -1.95 6.90
CA VAL A 161 -13.42 -2.85 5.94
C VAL A 161 -12.81 -4.06 6.67
N VAL A 162 -12.14 -3.84 7.80
CA VAL A 162 -11.57 -4.90 8.63
C VAL A 162 -12.65 -5.88 9.09
N ARG A 163 -13.81 -5.38 9.52
CA ARG A 163 -14.95 -6.19 9.92
C ARG A 163 -15.50 -7.03 8.75
N ALA A 164 -15.66 -6.39 7.57
CA ALA A 164 -16.11 -7.09 6.36
C ALA A 164 -15.14 -8.19 5.93
N MET A 165 -13.83 -7.95 6.01
CA MET A 165 -12.81 -8.97 5.74
C MET A 165 -12.91 -10.14 6.72
N ARG A 166 -13.06 -9.87 8.03
CA ARG A 166 -13.20 -10.92 9.06
C ARG A 166 -14.47 -11.74 8.88
N GLN A 167 -15.58 -11.10 8.53
CA GLN A 167 -16.84 -11.79 8.20
C GLN A 167 -16.71 -12.73 6.99
N ALA A 168 -15.81 -12.38 6.04
CA ALA A 168 -15.49 -13.21 4.88
C ALA A 168 -14.39 -14.27 5.15
N GLY A 169 -13.95 -14.45 6.41
CA GLY A 169 -12.95 -15.44 6.80
C GLY A 169 -11.49 -14.95 6.69
N GLY A 170 -11.27 -13.66 6.42
CA GLY A 170 -9.95 -13.06 6.42
C GLY A 170 -9.43 -12.74 7.83
N ASN A 171 -8.12 -12.52 7.95
CA ASN A 171 -7.47 -12.19 9.22
C ASN A 171 -6.63 -10.90 9.12
N PRO A 172 -7.26 -9.74 8.84
CA PRO A 172 -6.54 -8.48 8.78
C PRO A 172 -6.10 -8.03 10.19
N ARG A 173 -4.91 -7.41 10.26
CA ARG A 173 -4.44 -6.69 11.45
C ARG A 173 -4.98 -5.26 11.42
N LEU A 174 -5.25 -4.69 12.58
CA LEU A 174 -5.60 -3.28 12.76
C LEU A 174 -4.87 -2.73 13.97
N THR A 175 -4.11 -1.66 13.76
CA THR A 175 -3.52 -0.83 14.82
C THR A 175 -4.25 0.51 14.83
N VAL A 176 -4.80 0.86 15.98
CA VAL A 176 -5.41 2.17 16.23
C VAL A 176 -4.53 2.93 17.20
N TYR A 177 -4.07 4.10 16.79
CA TYR A 177 -3.26 4.99 17.63
C TYR A 177 -4.16 5.89 18.43
N SER A 178 -4.07 5.79 19.77
CA SER A 178 -4.94 6.55 20.67
C SER A 178 -4.54 8.03 20.73
N GLY A 179 -5.52 8.93 20.58
CA GLY A 179 -5.34 10.37 20.56
C GLY A 179 -4.67 10.92 19.30
N VAL A 180 -4.37 10.08 18.32
CA VAL A 180 -3.75 10.51 17.07
C VAL A 180 -4.82 10.93 16.07
N GLY A 181 -4.62 12.09 15.44
CA GLY A 181 -5.46 12.62 14.38
C GLY A 181 -5.19 11.99 13.02
N HIS A 182 -5.39 12.77 11.94
CA HIS A 182 -5.24 12.26 10.57
C HIS A 182 -3.83 11.80 10.23
N ASP A 183 -2.78 12.45 10.75
CA ASP A 183 -1.38 12.04 10.56
C ASP A 183 -1.00 10.82 11.40
N SER A 184 -1.61 9.69 11.13
CA SER A 184 -1.17 8.39 11.67
C SER A 184 -0.04 7.76 10.84
N TRP A 185 0.24 8.30 9.64
CA TRP A 185 1.26 7.76 8.73
C TRP A 185 2.69 8.07 9.17
N THR A 186 2.94 9.20 9.84
CA THR A 186 4.29 9.56 10.29
C THR A 186 4.82 8.51 11.26
N GLU A 187 4.03 8.13 12.26
CA GLU A 187 4.38 7.07 13.22
C GLU A 187 4.48 5.71 12.52
N THR A 188 3.49 5.38 11.68
CA THR A 188 3.43 4.09 10.98
C THR A 188 4.66 3.85 10.08
N TYR A 189 5.03 4.82 9.24
CA TYR A 189 6.15 4.64 8.32
C TYR A 189 7.51 4.71 9.02
N ASN A 190 7.60 5.28 10.21
CA ASN A 190 8.81 5.25 11.04
C ASN A 190 8.94 3.94 11.86
N ASN A 191 7.89 3.11 11.91
CA ASN A 191 7.93 1.83 12.61
C ASN A 191 8.65 0.75 11.75
N PRO A 192 9.82 0.24 12.19
CA PRO A 192 10.55 -0.79 11.44
C PRO A 192 9.79 -2.13 11.35
N GLU A 193 8.88 -2.42 12.29
CA GLU A 193 8.06 -3.63 12.27
C GLU A 193 7.17 -3.70 11.02
N LEU A 194 6.75 -2.55 10.49
CA LEU A 194 5.98 -2.48 9.25
C LEU A 194 6.69 -3.17 8.09
N TYR A 195 7.96 -2.82 7.88
CA TYR A 195 8.76 -3.34 6.77
C TYR A 195 9.14 -4.80 7.00
N GLN A 196 9.46 -5.17 8.24
CA GLN A 196 9.71 -6.57 8.62
C GLN A 196 8.48 -7.43 8.38
N TRP A 197 7.29 -6.94 8.75
CA TRP A 197 6.03 -7.63 8.52
C TRP A 197 5.75 -7.80 7.01
N LEU A 198 5.95 -6.78 6.19
CA LEU A 198 5.81 -6.90 4.73
C LEU A 198 6.69 -8.04 4.19
N LEU A 199 7.98 -8.06 4.57
CA LEU A 199 8.96 -9.04 4.09
C LEU A 199 8.66 -10.49 4.49
N GLN A 200 7.82 -10.72 5.50
CA GLN A 200 7.36 -12.06 5.92
C GLN A 200 6.34 -12.66 4.95
N HIS A 201 5.74 -11.86 4.05
CA HIS A 201 4.66 -12.30 3.18
C HIS A 201 5.15 -12.52 1.75
N LYS A 202 4.74 -13.66 1.16
CA LYS A 202 4.96 -14.02 -0.24
C LYS A 202 3.65 -14.47 -0.88
N LEU A 203 3.46 -14.19 -2.15
CA LEU A 203 2.28 -14.66 -2.89
C LEU A 203 2.17 -16.18 -2.90
N SER A 204 3.31 -16.87 -3.12
CA SER A 204 3.40 -18.34 -3.13
C SER A 204 3.04 -19.00 -1.79
N GLN A 205 3.09 -18.26 -0.68
CA GLN A 205 2.78 -18.76 0.67
C GLN A 205 1.37 -18.39 1.14
N ARG A 206 0.58 -17.71 0.30
CA ARG A 206 -0.78 -17.32 0.68
C ARG A 206 -1.71 -18.53 0.65
N PRO A 207 -2.62 -18.66 1.65
CA PRO A 207 -3.65 -19.69 1.60
C PRO A 207 -4.53 -19.50 0.36
N GLU A 208 -4.95 -20.61 -0.26
CA GLU A 208 -5.90 -20.55 -1.38
C GLU A 208 -7.18 -19.84 -0.92
N SER A 209 -7.70 -18.96 -1.78
CA SER A 209 -8.93 -18.22 -1.49
C SER A 209 -10.07 -19.20 -1.22
N PRO A 210 -10.84 -19.04 -0.12
CA PRO A 210 -12.00 -19.86 0.13
C PRO A 210 -13.03 -19.63 -1.01
N GLY A 211 -13.11 -20.55 -1.96
CA GLY A 211 -14.04 -20.47 -3.10
C GLY A 211 -13.58 -21.06 -4.43
N ARG A 212 -12.34 -21.48 -4.60
CA ARG A 212 -11.90 -22.32 -5.72
C ARG A 212 -12.04 -23.81 -5.34
N ARG A 213 -13.27 -24.29 -5.12
CA ARG A 213 -13.54 -25.72 -5.36
C ARG A 213 -13.76 -25.88 -6.87
N ARG A 214 -12.92 -26.70 -7.50
CA ARG A 214 -13.06 -27.14 -8.90
C ARG A 214 -14.40 -27.81 -9.12
#